data_1ede4d82329885d1f90404db8b26adf5
#
_entry.id   1ede4d82329885d1f90404db8b26adf5
#
_cell.length_a   1.000
_cell.length_b   1.000
_cell.length_c   1.000
_cell.angle_alpha   90.00
_cell.angle_beta   90.00
_cell.angle_gamma   90.00
#
_symmetry.space_group_name_H-M   'P 1'
#
loop_
_entity.id
_entity.type
_entity.pdbx_description
1 polymer ?
#
loop_
_entity_poly.entity_id
_entity_poly.type
_entity_poly.pdbx_seq_one_letter_code
_entity_poly.pdbx_strand_id
1 'polypeptide(L)'
;LKYDSKIAENGNSGVMFHVVESKKYRYPWLTGPEIQVIDNERHSDSKLESHRAGSLYDLIPAQPQNANAAGQWNSMRVVLDQGKFTIYQNDVKVVETDMSTPQFAEMVAKSKFKSMPDFAKAATGRFSLQDHGDTVWFRNIKIREIKH
;
A
#
# COMPACT_ATOMS: atom_id res chain seq x y z
N LEU A 1 -5.08 5.11 -9.47
CA LEU A 1 -3.94 5.90 -9.03
C LEU A 1 -2.69 5.46 -9.78
N LYS A 2 -1.87 6.41 -10.21
CA LYS A 2 -0.49 6.16 -10.67
C LYS A 2 0.45 7.10 -9.92
N TYR A 3 1.64 6.64 -9.61
CA TYR A 3 2.72 7.44 -9.06
C TYR A 3 4.08 6.75 -9.27
N ASP A 4 5.15 7.53 -9.19
CA ASP A 4 6.49 6.97 -9.02
C ASP A 4 6.95 7.25 -7.60
N SER A 5 7.65 6.30 -7.00
CA SER A 5 8.29 6.43 -5.68
C SER A 5 9.76 6.05 -5.74
N LYS A 6 10.54 6.67 -4.89
CA LYS A 6 11.96 6.35 -4.65
C LYS A 6 12.22 6.46 -3.16
N ILE A 7 12.85 5.44 -2.58
CA ILE A 7 13.17 5.39 -1.15
C ILE A 7 14.68 5.50 -0.93
N ALA A 8 15.10 6.14 0.14
CA ALA A 8 16.49 6.16 0.56
C ALA A 8 16.93 4.78 1.07
N GLU A 9 18.26 4.58 1.20
CA GLU A 9 18.81 3.38 1.84
C GLU A 9 18.28 3.22 3.26
N ASN A 10 17.91 2.00 3.62
CA ASN A 10 17.28 1.63 4.89
C ASN A 10 15.95 2.37 5.18
N GLY A 11 15.34 2.99 4.18
CA GLY A 11 14.13 3.79 4.35
C GLY A 11 12.85 2.99 4.31
N ASN A 12 11.81 3.54 4.96
CA ASN A 12 10.45 3.03 4.99
C ASN A 12 9.46 4.17 4.76
N SER A 13 8.43 3.88 4.00
CA SER A 13 7.30 4.77 3.68
C SER A 13 6.15 3.94 3.14
N GLY A 14 5.04 4.57 2.76
CA GLY A 14 3.90 3.89 2.18
C GLY A 14 2.91 4.85 1.53
N VAL A 15 2.03 4.29 0.72
CA VAL A 15 0.88 5.00 0.17
C VAL A 15 -0.39 4.32 0.65
N MET A 16 -1.16 5.02 1.49
CA MET A 16 -2.41 4.52 2.01
C MET A 16 -3.58 5.02 1.16
N PHE A 17 -4.63 4.23 1.06
CA PHE A 17 -5.83 4.59 0.33
C PHE A 17 -7.08 4.35 1.18
N HIS A 18 -8.20 4.96 0.80
CA HIS A 18 -9.47 4.93 1.56
C HIS A 18 -9.31 5.39 3.02
N VAL A 19 -8.35 6.28 3.26
CA VAL A 19 -8.14 6.88 4.57
C VAL A 19 -9.33 7.75 4.94
N VAL A 20 -9.90 7.51 6.11
CA VAL A 20 -10.97 8.32 6.67
C VAL A 20 -10.37 9.47 7.47
N GLU A 21 -10.49 10.70 6.94
CA GLU A 21 -10.05 11.90 7.63
C GLU A 21 -11.11 12.31 8.68
N SER A 22 -10.80 12.04 9.95
CA SER A 22 -11.68 12.35 11.08
C SER A 22 -10.88 12.50 12.35
N LYS A 23 -11.34 13.36 13.27
CA LYS A 23 -10.76 13.51 14.62
C LYS A 23 -10.80 12.21 15.45
N LYS A 24 -11.63 11.24 15.06
CA LYS A 24 -11.70 9.89 15.66
C LYS A 24 -10.41 9.11 15.44
N TYR A 25 -9.72 9.33 14.33
CA TYR A 25 -8.54 8.56 13.94
C TYR A 25 -7.29 9.40 14.03
N ARG A 26 -6.40 9.02 14.95
CA ARG A 26 -5.12 9.70 15.13
C ARG A 26 -4.16 9.47 13.96
N TYR A 27 -4.27 8.32 13.30
CA TYR A 27 -3.35 7.89 12.25
C TYR A 27 -4.09 7.34 11.03
N PRO A 28 -3.59 7.55 9.81
CA PRO A 28 -4.23 7.11 8.58
C PRO A 28 -4.35 5.59 8.46
N TRP A 29 -3.38 4.84 8.98
CA TRP A 29 -3.40 3.37 8.96
C TRP A 29 -4.46 2.71 9.84
N LEU A 30 -5.17 3.45 10.67
CA LEU A 30 -6.30 2.92 11.43
C LEU A 30 -7.51 2.58 10.54
N THR A 31 -7.54 3.14 9.34
CA THR A 31 -8.64 2.95 8.38
C THR A 31 -8.16 2.57 6.99
N GLY A 32 -7.03 3.11 6.55
CA GLY A 32 -6.51 2.96 5.18
C GLY A 32 -5.49 1.84 5.05
N PRO A 33 -5.75 0.85 4.17
CA PRO A 33 -4.73 -0.11 3.75
C PRO A 33 -3.56 0.59 3.08
N GLU A 34 -2.37 -0.02 3.17
CA GLU A 34 -1.11 0.57 2.75
C GLU A 34 -0.46 -0.24 1.63
N ILE A 35 0.05 0.47 0.63
CA ILE A 35 0.95 -0.05 -0.39
C ILE A 35 2.37 0.29 0.05
N GLN A 36 3.16 -0.74 0.32
CA GLN A 36 4.49 -0.58 0.92
C GLN A 36 5.50 0.07 -0.01
N VAL A 37 6.29 1.00 0.55
CA VAL A 37 7.46 1.63 -0.08
C VAL A 37 8.64 1.49 0.89
N ILE A 38 9.59 0.60 0.61
CA ILE A 38 10.65 0.23 1.55
C ILE A 38 11.93 -0.18 0.81
N ASP A 39 13.07 -0.01 1.46
CA ASP A 39 14.32 -0.67 1.03
C ASP A 39 14.28 -2.16 1.38
N ASN A 40 14.04 -2.99 0.37
CA ASN A 40 13.93 -4.43 0.55
C ASN A 40 15.22 -5.12 1.02
N GLU A 41 16.37 -4.48 0.82
CA GLU A 41 17.67 -5.09 1.12
C GLU A 41 18.14 -4.80 2.54
N ARG A 42 17.89 -3.57 3.04
CA ARG A 42 18.50 -3.08 4.28
C ARG A 42 17.50 -2.89 5.43
N HIS A 43 16.25 -2.54 5.13
CA HIS A 43 15.29 -2.26 6.19
C HIS A 43 14.85 -3.55 6.91
N SER A 44 14.85 -3.54 8.23
CA SER A 44 14.57 -4.71 9.06
C SER A 44 13.15 -5.29 8.87
N ASP A 45 12.18 -4.44 8.54
CA ASP A 45 10.78 -4.83 8.34
C ASP A 45 10.59 -5.64 7.05
N SER A 46 11.45 -5.48 6.05
CA SER A 46 11.39 -6.21 4.76
C SER A 46 11.70 -7.71 4.86
N LYS A 47 12.04 -8.21 6.05
CA LYS A 47 12.25 -9.65 6.30
C LYS A 47 10.97 -10.47 6.11
N LEU A 48 9.82 -9.86 6.35
CA LEU A 48 8.53 -10.46 6.05
C LEU A 48 8.15 -10.15 4.59
N GLU A 49 7.75 -11.17 3.83
CA GLU A 49 7.41 -10.98 2.41
C GLU A 49 6.27 -9.98 2.19
N SER A 50 5.25 -10.01 3.06
CA SER A 50 4.11 -9.08 3.00
C SER A 50 4.47 -7.64 3.41
N HIS A 51 5.71 -7.39 3.87
CA HIS A 51 6.22 -6.07 4.22
C HIS A 51 7.19 -5.51 3.17
N ARG A 52 7.43 -6.23 2.08
CA ARG A 52 8.30 -5.77 0.99
C ARG A 52 7.61 -4.77 0.08
N ALA A 53 8.42 -3.99 -0.63
CA ALA A 53 7.92 -2.95 -1.55
C ALA A 53 6.91 -3.51 -2.57
N GLY A 54 5.81 -2.78 -2.77
CA GLY A 54 4.72 -3.16 -3.65
C GLY A 54 3.68 -4.10 -3.03
N SER A 55 3.90 -4.62 -1.83
CA SER A 55 2.92 -5.44 -1.10
C SER A 55 1.71 -4.62 -0.65
N LEU A 56 0.56 -5.26 -0.53
CA LEU A 56 -0.50 -4.78 0.35
C LEU A 56 -0.09 -5.13 1.77
N TYR A 57 0.45 -4.15 2.48
CA TYR A 57 1.23 -4.29 3.71
C TYR A 57 0.55 -5.18 4.76
N ASP A 58 1.31 -6.15 5.28
CA ASP A 58 0.91 -7.17 6.27
C ASP A 58 -0.25 -8.09 5.83
N LEU A 59 -0.69 -7.98 4.57
CA LEU A 59 -1.81 -8.76 4.02
C LEU A 59 -1.38 -9.64 2.86
N ILE A 60 -0.91 -9.04 1.76
CA ILE A 60 -0.59 -9.76 0.53
C ILE A 60 0.80 -9.36 0.04
N PRO A 61 1.76 -10.30 -0.04
CA PRO A 61 3.08 -10.03 -0.58
C PRO A 61 3.02 -9.70 -2.07
N ALA A 62 3.88 -8.77 -2.51
CA ALA A 62 4.10 -8.52 -3.92
C ALA A 62 4.77 -9.74 -4.59
N GLN A 63 4.11 -10.32 -5.60
CA GLN A 63 4.61 -11.46 -6.35
C GLN A 63 4.35 -11.26 -7.86
N PRO A 64 5.39 -11.34 -8.73
CA PRO A 64 6.81 -11.45 -8.36
C PRO A 64 7.32 -10.18 -7.66
N GLN A 65 8.35 -10.33 -6.82
CA GLN A 65 9.03 -9.16 -6.24
C GLN A 65 9.95 -8.55 -7.30
N ASN A 66 9.63 -7.33 -7.75
CA ASN A 66 10.34 -6.65 -8.84
C ASN A 66 10.67 -5.18 -8.54
N ALA A 67 10.68 -4.80 -7.25
CA ALA A 67 11.11 -3.47 -6.84
C ALA A 67 12.57 -3.22 -7.23
N ASN A 68 12.84 -2.04 -7.77
CA ASN A 68 14.20 -1.55 -7.96
C ASN A 68 14.82 -1.23 -6.58
N ALA A 69 16.14 -1.29 -6.50
CA ALA A 69 16.89 -1.00 -5.29
C ALA A 69 16.64 0.42 -4.75
N ALA A 70 16.95 0.65 -3.48
CA ALA A 70 16.92 1.98 -2.88
C ALA A 70 17.70 2.98 -3.73
N GLY A 71 17.25 4.23 -3.78
CA GLY A 71 17.80 5.27 -4.65
C GLY A 71 17.32 5.23 -6.10
N GLN A 72 16.58 4.21 -6.51
CA GLN A 72 16.00 4.10 -7.85
C GLN A 72 14.48 4.32 -7.83
N TRP A 73 13.94 4.81 -8.95
CA TRP A 73 12.53 5.02 -9.11
C TRP A 73 11.79 3.70 -9.40
N ASN A 74 10.65 3.53 -8.74
CA ASN A 74 9.66 2.48 -9.05
C ASN A 74 8.39 3.15 -9.57
N SER A 75 7.84 2.65 -10.66
CA SER A 75 6.54 3.09 -11.15
C SER A 75 5.43 2.23 -10.55
N MET A 76 4.37 2.88 -10.09
CA MET A 76 3.23 2.21 -9.44
C MET A 76 1.94 2.55 -10.16
N ARG A 77 1.12 1.54 -10.41
CA ARG A 77 -0.26 1.70 -10.85
C ARG A 77 -1.17 0.86 -9.96
N VAL A 78 -2.12 1.54 -9.35
CA VAL A 78 -3.11 0.94 -8.45
C VAL A 78 -4.48 1.09 -9.07
N VAL A 79 -5.20 -0.01 -9.18
CA VAL A 79 -6.58 -0.06 -9.66
C VAL A 79 -7.45 -0.58 -8.53
N LEU A 80 -8.49 0.17 -8.19
CA LEU A 80 -9.53 -0.26 -7.29
C LEU A 80 -10.87 -0.02 -7.99
N ASP A 81 -11.58 -1.10 -8.22
CA ASP A 81 -12.80 -1.11 -9.00
C ASP A 81 -13.80 -2.09 -8.40
N GLN A 82 -14.88 -1.56 -7.79
CA GLN A 82 -15.95 -2.35 -7.17
C GLN A 82 -15.43 -3.45 -6.20
N GLY A 83 -14.43 -3.12 -5.39
CA GLY A 83 -13.79 -4.04 -4.44
C GLY A 83 -12.59 -4.79 -5.02
N LYS A 84 -12.48 -4.95 -6.33
CA LYS A 84 -11.32 -5.57 -6.98
C LYS A 84 -10.12 -4.62 -6.90
N PHE A 85 -9.07 -5.08 -6.25
CA PHE A 85 -7.86 -4.31 -6.00
C PHE A 85 -6.66 -4.95 -6.69
N THR A 86 -5.91 -4.15 -7.46
CA THR A 86 -4.74 -4.63 -8.19
C THR A 86 -3.60 -3.62 -8.07
N ILE A 87 -2.41 -4.11 -7.77
CA ILE A 87 -1.16 -3.33 -7.80
C ILE A 87 -0.30 -3.82 -8.96
N TYR A 88 0.17 -2.86 -9.75
CA TYR A 88 1.25 -3.06 -10.72
C TYR A 88 2.46 -2.27 -10.26
N GLN A 89 3.60 -2.92 -10.16
CA GLN A 89 4.90 -2.33 -9.88
C GLN A 89 5.82 -2.55 -11.07
N ASN A 90 6.41 -1.48 -11.60
CA ASN A 90 7.26 -1.52 -12.78
C ASN A 90 6.60 -2.30 -13.95
N ASP A 91 5.32 -1.97 -14.20
CA ASP A 91 4.43 -2.54 -15.22
C ASP A 91 4.06 -4.03 -15.04
N VAL A 92 4.52 -4.68 -13.98
CA VAL A 92 4.16 -6.07 -13.65
C VAL A 92 3.07 -6.09 -12.59
N LYS A 93 2.02 -6.91 -12.78
CA LYS A 93 1.00 -7.15 -11.75
C LYS A 93 1.63 -7.93 -10.60
N VAL A 94 1.63 -7.37 -9.40
CA VAL A 94 2.28 -7.94 -8.22
C VAL A 94 1.32 -8.30 -7.10
N VAL A 95 0.13 -7.67 -7.05
CA VAL A 95 -0.94 -7.99 -6.10
C VAL A 95 -2.27 -7.95 -6.83
N GLU A 96 -3.14 -8.89 -6.53
CA GLU A 96 -4.55 -8.89 -6.94
C GLU A 96 -5.41 -9.51 -5.84
N THR A 97 -6.51 -8.84 -5.48
CA THR A 97 -7.48 -9.35 -4.50
C THR A 97 -8.84 -8.70 -4.70
N ASP A 98 -9.86 -9.26 -4.09
CA ASP A 98 -11.17 -8.63 -3.97
C ASP A 98 -11.43 -8.31 -2.49
N MET A 99 -11.39 -7.02 -2.16
CA MET A 99 -11.55 -6.52 -0.79
C MET A 99 -12.99 -6.64 -0.28
N SER A 100 -13.97 -6.97 -1.14
CA SER A 100 -15.36 -7.15 -0.77
C SER A 100 -15.68 -8.57 -0.27
N THR A 101 -14.72 -9.49 -0.33
CA THR A 101 -14.94 -10.90 -0.06
C THR A 101 -14.76 -11.28 1.43
N PRO A 102 -15.43 -12.34 1.90
CA PRO A 102 -15.18 -12.91 3.23
C PRO A 102 -13.72 -13.35 3.43
N GLN A 103 -13.05 -13.80 2.37
CA GLN A 103 -11.64 -14.22 2.40
C GLN A 103 -10.72 -13.04 2.73
N PHE A 104 -10.98 -11.86 2.17
CA PHE A 104 -10.23 -10.66 2.53
C PHE A 104 -10.49 -10.26 3.99
N ALA A 105 -11.73 -10.31 4.45
CA ALA A 105 -12.07 -10.03 5.85
C ALA A 105 -11.37 -10.99 6.82
N GLU A 106 -11.29 -12.29 6.46
CA GLU A 106 -10.57 -13.29 7.25
C GLU A 106 -9.05 -13.01 7.27
N MET A 107 -8.47 -12.58 6.15
CA MET A 107 -7.07 -12.16 6.07
C MET A 107 -6.78 -11.00 7.02
N VAL A 108 -7.61 -9.95 7.01
CA VAL A 108 -7.51 -8.82 7.95
C VAL A 108 -7.62 -9.29 9.40
N ALA A 109 -8.56 -10.19 9.70
CA ALA A 109 -8.75 -10.73 11.05
C ALA A 109 -7.55 -11.55 11.58
N LYS A 110 -6.70 -12.06 10.69
CA LYS A 110 -5.47 -12.81 11.02
C LYS A 110 -4.22 -11.93 11.06
N SER A 111 -4.30 -10.69 10.55
CA SER A 111 -3.20 -9.74 10.48
C SER A 111 -3.05 -8.90 11.76
N LYS A 112 -2.05 -8.03 11.81
CA LYS A 112 -1.89 -7.05 12.88
C LYS A 112 -3.06 -6.06 12.97
N PHE A 113 -3.85 -5.93 11.90
CA PHE A 113 -5.00 -5.03 11.83
C PHE A 113 -6.26 -5.58 12.51
N LYS A 114 -6.23 -6.80 13.07
CA LYS A 114 -7.38 -7.43 13.75
C LYS A 114 -7.97 -6.59 14.89
N SER A 115 -7.16 -5.74 15.52
CA SER A 115 -7.59 -4.83 16.59
C SER A 115 -8.08 -3.47 16.10
N MET A 116 -8.10 -3.23 14.77
CA MET A 116 -8.51 -1.99 14.15
C MET A 116 -9.91 -2.16 13.52
N PRO A 117 -10.99 -1.79 14.22
CA PRO A 117 -12.35 -2.16 13.83
C PRO A 117 -12.82 -1.51 12.53
N ASP A 118 -12.20 -0.38 12.12
CA ASP A 118 -12.58 0.38 10.93
C ASP A 118 -11.58 0.22 9.78
N PHE A 119 -10.55 -0.64 9.94
CA PHE A 119 -9.53 -0.88 8.93
C PHE A 119 -10.15 -1.50 7.67
N ALA A 120 -9.81 -0.93 6.50
CA ALA A 120 -10.24 -1.38 5.17
C ALA A 120 -11.77 -1.44 4.95
N LYS A 121 -12.58 -0.75 5.77
CA LYS A 121 -14.05 -0.77 5.68
C LYS A 121 -14.64 0.39 4.88
N ALA A 122 -13.89 1.47 4.69
CA ALA A 122 -14.39 2.63 3.96
C ALA A 122 -14.40 2.34 2.45
N ALA A 123 -15.54 2.56 1.81
CA ALA A 123 -15.67 2.43 0.35
C ALA A 123 -15.01 3.59 -0.41
N THR A 124 -14.82 4.72 0.26
CA THR A 124 -14.18 5.93 -0.27
C THR A 124 -13.30 6.56 0.79
N GLY A 125 -12.37 7.43 0.39
CA GLY A 125 -11.49 8.11 1.33
C GLY A 125 -10.37 8.86 0.64
N ARG A 126 -9.39 9.29 1.43
CA ARG A 126 -8.21 10.01 0.96
C ARG A 126 -7.08 9.05 0.60
N PHE A 127 -6.16 9.52 -0.24
CA PHE A 127 -4.82 8.98 -0.32
C PHE A 127 -3.92 9.71 0.68
N SER A 128 -3.03 8.97 1.33
CA SER A 128 -2.04 9.51 2.25
C SER A 128 -0.66 9.00 1.86
N LEU A 129 0.31 9.91 1.77
CA LEU A 129 1.72 9.58 1.64
C LEU A 129 2.33 9.55 3.04
N GLN A 130 3.00 8.46 3.39
CA GLN A 130 3.52 8.29 4.74
C GLN A 130 4.88 8.99 4.87
N ASP A 131 5.00 9.81 5.91
CA ASP A 131 6.27 10.20 6.51
C ASP A 131 6.55 9.23 7.67
N HIS A 132 7.58 8.41 7.52
CA HIS A 132 8.03 7.44 8.53
C HIS A 132 9.37 7.86 9.18
N GLY A 133 9.82 9.09 8.90
CA GLY A 133 11.11 9.62 9.37
C GLY A 133 12.26 9.42 8.38
N ASP A 134 12.02 8.71 7.29
CA ASP A 134 13.02 8.43 6.26
C ASP A 134 12.79 9.26 5.00
N THR A 135 13.84 9.51 4.23
CA THR A 135 13.71 10.27 2.99
C THR A 135 13.05 9.42 1.91
N VAL A 136 11.93 9.90 1.40
CA VAL A 136 11.19 9.33 0.29
C VAL A 136 10.85 10.43 -0.73
N TRP A 137 10.82 10.07 -2.00
CA TRP A 137 10.42 10.96 -3.10
C TRP A 137 9.24 10.37 -3.83
N PHE A 138 8.25 11.22 -4.11
CA PHE A 138 7.10 10.90 -4.95
C PHE A 138 7.04 11.88 -6.13
N ARG A 139 6.66 11.39 -7.30
CA ARG A 139 6.42 12.21 -8.49
C ARG A 139 5.34 11.59 -9.39
N ASN A 140 4.91 12.33 -10.40
CA ASN A 140 3.96 11.87 -11.41
C ASN A 140 2.64 11.31 -10.83
N ILE A 141 2.20 11.85 -9.69
CA ILE A 141 0.97 11.39 -9.02
C ILE A 141 -0.23 11.79 -9.87
N LYS A 142 -1.00 10.79 -10.32
CA LYS A 142 -2.18 10.96 -11.17
C LYS A 142 -3.31 10.06 -10.67
N ILE A 143 -4.50 10.64 -10.58
CA ILE A 143 -5.72 9.92 -10.22
C ILE A 143 -6.68 10.01 -11.40
N ARG A 144 -7.34 8.91 -11.70
CA ARG A 144 -8.42 8.85 -12.66
C ARG A 144 -9.57 8.05 -12.04
N GLU A 145 -10.76 8.60 -12.09
CA GLU A 145 -11.98 7.89 -11.77
C GLU A 145 -12.30 6.87 -12.87
N ILE A 146 -12.71 5.66 -12.49
CA ILE A 146 -13.19 4.63 -13.40
C ILE A 146 -14.69 4.89 -13.58
N LYS A 147 -15.10 5.11 -14.82
CA LYS A 147 -16.51 5.27 -15.19
C LYS A 147 -17.03 3.94 -15.74
N HIS A 148 -18.19 3.54 -15.30
CA HIS A 148 -18.95 2.37 -15.76
C HIS A 148 -20.10 2.79 -16.64
#